data_294b83c1ad93c4c9c46581488d7247e7
#
_entry.id   294b83c1ad93c4c9c46581488d7247e7
#
_cell.length_a   1.000
_cell.length_b   1.000
_cell.length_c   1.000
_cell.angle_alpha   90.00
_cell.angle_beta   90.00
_cell.angle_gamma   90.00
#
_symmetry.space_group_name_H-M   'P 1'
#
loop_
_entity.id
_entity.type
_entity.pdbx_description
1 polymer ?
#
loop_
_entity_poly.entity_id
_entity_poly.type
_entity_poly.pdbx_seq_one_letter_code
_entity_poly.pdbx_strand_id
1 'polypeptide(L)'
;MNRIISYIIITLFGCTHLCAQSFSLAECRKMAIAHNESLKTSSNAIRQAELERQIAFAGYLPKLDGTLTGFYMKNIDMMGMKLLTHGTYLAGLTITLPIYAGGQITAGNRLASIGKDVSEEQYRQAKMQIIADVDKAYYTLIAVRSKVKMLEAYAQQMLGLYHQVKTSVQADLSTQDNLLGISAKQNEINYQLQKARNGEELCRLSLINTIGADLESKIIPMDTILTIVTPHDLDEDISYRPEVHLLEKQVEAKEQMVKIIRANYLPTAGLSLGYTYYNNLKVKGTSIGPDGNYYPFSQSYHDNIPMVAVSVSIPLFHWGAELKKVKKAKLDVENARLSLEQNKRGMQIEVRQAILNLTDGYRMVETAQVGQQQADENLRVMRQKYDNQFATMTDLLDAQSQWQQAHSNYIEAQTQYKIYETEYLRVRGLLH
;
A
#
# COMPACT_ATOMS: atom_id res chain seq x y z
N MET A 1 14.54 -46.39 -32.05
CA MET A 1 15.59 -45.77 -31.27
C MET A 1 15.28 -44.33 -30.86
N ASN A 2 14.50 -43.56 -31.60
CA ASN A 2 14.16 -42.16 -31.30
C ASN A 2 13.07 -41.91 -30.22
N ARG A 3 12.33 -42.93 -29.79
CA ARG A 3 11.30 -42.76 -28.72
C ARG A 3 11.82 -43.00 -27.31
N ILE A 4 12.95 -43.70 -27.15
CA ILE A 4 13.58 -43.95 -25.83
C ILE A 4 14.43 -42.79 -25.40
N ILE A 5 15.04 -42.04 -26.34
CA ILE A 5 15.82 -40.83 -26.08
C ILE A 5 14.92 -39.67 -25.60
N SER A 6 13.64 -39.61 -26.04
CA SER A 6 12.66 -38.58 -25.64
C SER A 6 12.21 -38.74 -24.17
N TYR A 7 12.15 -39.96 -23.64
CA TYR A 7 11.79 -40.22 -22.22
C TYR A 7 12.92 -39.99 -21.25
N ILE A 8 14.20 -40.10 -21.68
CA ILE A 8 15.38 -39.84 -20.84
C ILE A 8 15.61 -38.33 -20.66
N ILE A 9 15.21 -37.50 -21.64
CA ILE A 9 15.34 -36.00 -21.51
C ILE A 9 14.27 -35.43 -20.62
N ILE A 10 13.08 -36.06 -20.52
CA ILE A 10 11.97 -35.57 -19.64
C ILE A 10 12.22 -35.90 -18.17
N THR A 11 12.96 -36.94 -17.86
CA THR A 11 13.29 -37.31 -16.46
C THR A 11 14.49 -36.55 -15.86
N LEU A 12 15.26 -35.82 -16.66
CA LEU A 12 16.41 -35.05 -16.16
C LEU A 12 16.08 -33.60 -15.74
N PHE A 13 14.84 -33.14 -15.96
CA PHE A 13 14.41 -31.78 -15.62
C PHE A 13 13.56 -31.69 -14.34
N GLY A 14 13.38 -32.80 -13.62
CA GLY A 14 12.51 -32.94 -12.44
C GLY A 14 13.18 -32.88 -11.08
N CYS A 15 14.48 -32.69 -10.98
CA CYS A 15 15.17 -32.42 -9.70
C CYS A 15 15.35 -30.91 -9.50
N THR A 16 14.29 -30.20 -9.22
CA THR A 16 14.40 -28.92 -8.51
C THR A 16 14.91 -29.27 -7.12
N HIS A 17 16.21 -29.08 -6.91
CA HIS A 17 16.82 -29.12 -5.60
C HIS A 17 16.03 -28.13 -4.71
N LEU A 18 15.26 -28.66 -3.76
CA LEU A 18 14.80 -27.91 -2.59
C LEU A 18 16.04 -27.61 -1.72
N CYS A 19 17.00 -26.88 -2.27
CA CYS A 19 18.04 -26.26 -1.45
C CYS A 19 17.33 -25.20 -0.61
N ALA A 20 17.45 -25.30 0.70
CA ALA A 20 17.11 -24.19 1.57
C ALA A 20 17.98 -23.00 1.13
N GLN A 21 17.38 -22.07 0.36
CA GLN A 21 18.07 -20.88 -0.10
C GLN A 21 18.18 -19.90 1.07
N SER A 22 19.42 -19.54 1.42
CA SER A 22 19.66 -18.44 2.35
C SER A 22 19.50 -17.12 1.61
N PHE A 23 18.70 -16.21 2.17
CA PHE A 23 18.42 -14.92 1.59
C PHE A 23 18.99 -13.80 2.46
N SER A 24 19.64 -12.84 1.80
CA SER A 24 20.04 -11.58 2.42
C SER A 24 18.82 -10.64 2.57
N LEU A 25 18.93 -9.64 3.44
CA LEU A 25 17.91 -8.61 3.59
C LEU A 25 17.59 -7.91 2.25
N ALA A 26 18.64 -7.61 1.44
CA ALA A 26 18.49 -6.95 0.15
C ALA A 26 17.69 -7.82 -0.84
N GLU A 27 17.89 -9.13 -0.84
CA GLU A 27 17.12 -10.06 -1.67
C GLU A 27 15.66 -10.15 -1.21
N CYS A 28 15.41 -10.19 0.10
CA CYS A 28 14.05 -10.17 0.65
C CYS A 28 13.30 -8.89 0.27
N ARG A 29 13.95 -7.72 0.37
CA ARG A 29 13.38 -6.44 -0.10
C ARG A 29 13.05 -6.46 -1.59
N LYS A 30 13.97 -6.96 -2.42
CA LYS A 30 13.77 -7.07 -3.87
C LYS A 30 12.60 -7.99 -4.22
N MET A 31 12.49 -9.14 -3.54
CA MET A 31 11.37 -10.06 -3.71
C MET A 31 10.04 -9.42 -3.33
N ALA A 32 9.97 -8.73 -2.20
CA ALA A 32 8.77 -8.03 -1.76
C ALA A 32 8.34 -6.96 -2.78
N ILE A 33 9.27 -6.17 -3.30
CA ILE A 33 8.96 -5.16 -4.34
C ILE A 33 8.43 -5.82 -5.62
N ALA A 34 8.90 -7.01 -5.98
CA ALA A 34 8.47 -7.71 -7.20
C ALA A 34 7.14 -8.46 -7.03
N HIS A 35 6.87 -9.02 -5.87
CA HIS A 35 5.80 -10.01 -5.69
C HIS A 35 4.66 -9.55 -4.79
N ASN A 36 4.87 -8.58 -3.89
CA ASN A 36 3.85 -8.14 -2.94
C ASN A 36 2.60 -7.58 -3.64
N GLU A 37 1.43 -8.11 -3.30
CA GLU A 37 0.15 -7.79 -3.93
C GLU A 37 -0.29 -6.34 -3.65
N SER A 38 -0.01 -5.82 -2.46
CA SER A 38 -0.35 -4.43 -2.11
C SER A 38 0.41 -3.44 -2.98
N LEU A 39 1.69 -3.73 -3.29
CA LEU A 39 2.48 -2.88 -4.17
C LEU A 39 2.01 -2.97 -5.63
N LYS A 40 1.60 -4.16 -6.10
CA LYS A 40 0.96 -4.33 -7.42
C LYS A 40 -0.34 -3.52 -7.53
N THR A 41 -1.16 -3.54 -6.46
CA THR A 41 -2.38 -2.73 -6.39
C THR A 41 -2.06 -1.24 -6.49
N SER A 42 -1.07 -0.75 -5.76
CA SER A 42 -0.62 0.65 -5.84
C SER A 42 -0.05 1.01 -7.23
N SER A 43 0.65 0.08 -7.88
CA SER A 43 1.11 0.26 -9.27
C SER A 43 -0.05 0.33 -10.27
N ASN A 44 -1.12 -0.46 -10.06
CA ASN A 44 -2.33 -0.37 -10.88
C ASN A 44 -3.05 0.97 -10.68
N ALA A 45 -3.02 1.55 -9.45
CA ALA A 45 -3.57 2.87 -9.19
C ALA A 45 -2.87 3.98 -10.02
N ILE A 46 -1.55 3.89 -10.22
CA ILE A 46 -0.83 4.80 -11.13
C ILE A 46 -1.35 4.67 -12.57
N ARG A 47 -1.55 3.42 -13.05
CA ARG A 47 -2.09 3.18 -14.40
C ARG A 47 -3.52 3.71 -14.54
N GLN A 48 -4.35 3.53 -13.51
CA GLN A 48 -5.70 4.09 -13.46
C GLN A 48 -5.67 5.63 -13.52
N ALA A 49 -4.81 6.28 -12.73
CA ALA A 49 -4.65 7.72 -12.75
C ALA A 49 -4.13 8.25 -14.11
N GLU A 50 -3.27 7.51 -14.82
CA GLU A 50 -2.85 7.85 -16.17
C GLU A 50 -4.02 7.76 -17.16
N LEU A 51 -4.89 6.73 -17.04
CA LEU A 51 -6.11 6.63 -17.85
C LEU A 51 -7.07 7.78 -17.55
N GLU A 52 -7.24 8.15 -16.27
CA GLU A 52 -8.06 9.31 -15.88
C GLU A 52 -7.51 10.61 -16.50
N ARG A 53 -6.19 10.78 -16.58
CA ARG A 53 -5.56 11.91 -17.26
C ARG A 53 -5.91 11.92 -18.77
N GLN A 54 -5.89 10.75 -19.43
CA GLN A 54 -6.28 10.62 -20.83
C GLN A 54 -7.78 10.89 -21.03
N ILE A 55 -8.63 10.41 -20.12
CA ILE A 55 -10.07 10.71 -20.11
C ILE A 55 -10.31 12.22 -19.95
N ALA A 56 -9.59 12.88 -19.05
CA ALA A 56 -9.69 14.32 -18.88
C ALA A 56 -9.25 15.07 -20.16
N PHE A 57 -8.21 14.61 -20.85
CA PHE A 57 -7.76 15.17 -22.12
C PHE A 57 -8.81 15.02 -23.23
N ALA A 58 -9.55 13.92 -23.24
CA ALA A 58 -10.64 13.73 -24.21
C ALA A 58 -11.73 14.81 -24.12
N GLY A 59 -11.80 15.55 -23.01
CA GLY A 59 -12.64 16.72 -22.85
C GLY A 59 -12.35 17.87 -23.81
N TYR A 60 -11.16 17.91 -24.43
CA TYR A 60 -10.80 18.87 -25.49
C TYR A 60 -11.25 18.42 -26.89
N LEU A 61 -11.53 17.13 -27.07
CA LEU A 61 -11.77 16.53 -28.37
C LEU A 61 -13.27 16.58 -28.74
N PRO A 62 -13.61 16.57 -30.04
CA PRO A 62 -14.99 16.46 -30.47
C PRO A 62 -15.58 15.12 -30.06
N LYS A 63 -16.81 15.12 -29.58
CA LYS A 63 -17.60 13.93 -29.25
C LYS A 63 -18.59 13.66 -30.40
N LEU A 64 -18.69 12.40 -30.81
CA LEU A 64 -19.67 11.94 -31.78
C LEU A 64 -20.70 11.06 -31.06
N ASP A 65 -21.93 11.50 -31.06
CA ASP A 65 -23.05 10.81 -30.43
C ASP A 65 -24.08 10.41 -31.49
N GLY A 66 -24.61 9.19 -31.40
CA GLY A 66 -25.72 8.69 -32.19
C GLY A 66 -27.00 8.63 -31.37
N THR A 67 -28.09 9.15 -31.91
CA THR A 67 -29.41 9.15 -31.24
C THR A 67 -30.43 8.49 -32.11
N LEU A 68 -31.31 7.64 -31.55
CA LEU A 68 -32.49 7.09 -32.20
C LEU A 68 -33.67 7.33 -31.27
N THR A 69 -34.65 8.09 -31.77
CA THR A 69 -35.84 8.46 -31.00
C THR A 69 -37.11 8.10 -31.78
N GLY A 70 -37.96 7.29 -31.19
CA GLY A 70 -39.28 6.99 -31.72
C GLY A 70 -40.35 7.76 -30.96
N PHE A 71 -41.31 8.32 -31.69
CA PHE A 71 -42.43 9.07 -31.11
C PHE A 71 -43.75 8.31 -31.28
N TYR A 72 -44.50 8.27 -30.18
CA TYR A 72 -45.89 7.87 -30.17
C TYR A 72 -46.66 8.90 -29.36
N MET A 73 -47.28 9.86 -30.08
CA MET A 73 -48.04 10.95 -29.46
C MET A 73 -49.45 10.98 -30.06
N LYS A 74 -50.39 11.63 -29.31
CA LYS A 74 -51.71 11.93 -29.84
C LYS A 74 -51.58 12.88 -31.04
N ASN A 75 -52.46 12.70 -32.04
CA ASN A 75 -52.50 13.56 -33.21
C ASN A 75 -52.65 15.03 -32.81
N ILE A 76 -51.91 15.89 -33.45
CA ILE A 76 -51.96 17.32 -33.26
C ILE A 76 -52.81 17.93 -34.39
N ASP A 77 -53.88 18.60 -34.03
CA ASP A 77 -54.70 19.35 -34.99
C ASP A 77 -54.20 20.80 -35.09
N MET A 78 -53.81 21.21 -36.29
CA MET A 78 -53.27 22.54 -36.58
C MET A 78 -54.00 23.11 -37.79
N MET A 79 -54.87 24.11 -37.61
CA MET A 79 -55.56 24.82 -38.70
C MET A 79 -56.22 23.90 -39.72
N GLY A 80 -56.97 22.88 -39.29
CA GLY A 80 -57.64 21.90 -40.15
C GLY A 80 -56.74 20.80 -40.74
N MET A 81 -55.44 20.80 -40.43
CA MET A 81 -54.51 19.71 -40.77
C MET A 81 -54.23 18.86 -39.54
N LYS A 82 -54.18 17.54 -39.70
CA LYS A 82 -53.80 16.61 -38.65
C LYS A 82 -52.38 16.14 -38.86
N LEU A 83 -51.52 16.48 -37.88
CA LEU A 83 -50.16 15.94 -37.80
C LEU A 83 -50.19 14.61 -37.07
N LEU A 84 -49.86 13.54 -37.77
CA LEU A 84 -49.82 12.20 -37.22
C LEU A 84 -48.37 11.83 -36.89
N THR A 85 -48.10 11.67 -35.62
CA THR A 85 -46.75 11.35 -35.13
C THR A 85 -46.58 9.87 -34.69
N HIS A 86 -47.60 9.03 -34.95
CA HIS A 86 -47.54 7.61 -34.67
C HIS A 86 -46.53 6.88 -35.55
N GLY A 87 -45.50 6.29 -34.90
CA GLY A 87 -44.45 5.58 -35.61
C GLY A 87 -43.43 6.47 -36.33
N THR A 88 -43.42 7.78 -35.98
CA THR A 88 -42.36 8.69 -36.44
C THR A 88 -41.09 8.37 -35.68
N TYR A 89 -39.98 8.26 -36.36
CA TYR A 89 -38.67 8.08 -35.77
C TYR A 89 -37.66 9.08 -36.31
N LEU A 90 -36.70 9.45 -35.43
CA LEU A 90 -35.58 10.32 -35.75
C LEU A 90 -34.29 9.52 -35.47
N ALA A 91 -33.41 9.48 -36.45
CA ALA A 91 -32.05 8.98 -36.28
C ALA A 91 -31.11 10.16 -36.51
N GLY A 92 -30.23 10.42 -35.53
CA GLY A 92 -29.31 11.54 -35.58
C GLY A 92 -27.91 11.17 -35.24
N LEU A 93 -26.96 11.84 -35.90
CA LEU A 93 -25.56 11.87 -35.53
C LEU A 93 -25.20 13.30 -35.15
N THR A 94 -24.55 13.50 -34.02
CA THR A 94 -24.17 14.84 -33.53
C THR A 94 -22.72 14.86 -33.12
N ILE A 95 -21.93 15.76 -33.68
CA ILE A 95 -20.57 16.06 -33.25
C ILE A 95 -20.62 17.32 -32.40
N THR A 96 -20.15 17.24 -31.16
CA THR A 96 -20.03 18.37 -30.24
C THR A 96 -18.60 18.68 -29.92
N LEU A 97 -18.16 19.93 -30.06
CA LEU A 97 -16.84 20.41 -29.74
C LEU A 97 -16.91 21.62 -28.80
N PRO A 98 -16.41 21.53 -27.56
CA PRO A 98 -16.30 22.68 -26.70
C PRO A 98 -15.17 23.60 -27.21
N ILE A 99 -15.55 24.84 -27.63
CA ILE A 99 -14.57 25.85 -28.05
C ILE A 99 -14.00 26.57 -26.82
N TYR A 100 -14.85 26.87 -25.86
CA TYR A 100 -14.49 27.51 -24.62
C TYR A 100 -15.43 27.07 -23.49
N ALA A 101 -14.84 26.60 -22.38
CA ALA A 101 -15.59 26.10 -21.21
C ALA A 101 -15.18 26.85 -19.93
N GLY A 102 -14.96 28.17 -19.99
CA GLY A 102 -14.57 28.96 -18.82
C GLY A 102 -13.26 28.55 -18.14
N GLY A 103 -12.44 27.75 -18.81
CA GLY A 103 -11.22 27.15 -18.24
C GLY A 103 -11.45 25.85 -17.46
N GLN A 104 -12.67 25.32 -17.42
CA GLN A 104 -13.01 24.08 -16.70
C GLN A 104 -12.21 22.88 -17.21
N ILE A 105 -12.12 22.70 -18.54
CA ILE A 105 -11.41 21.57 -19.16
C ILE A 105 -9.91 21.65 -18.81
N THR A 106 -9.32 22.84 -18.90
CA THR A 106 -7.89 23.04 -18.57
C THR A 106 -7.61 22.74 -17.10
N ALA A 107 -8.44 23.25 -16.18
CA ALA A 107 -8.30 22.99 -14.75
C ALA A 107 -8.59 21.52 -14.41
N GLY A 108 -9.53 20.87 -15.10
CA GLY A 108 -9.81 19.44 -14.96
C GLY A 108 -8.63 18.57 -15.41
N ASN A 109 -8.01 18.90 -16.55
CA ASN A 109 -6.79 18.21 -17.01
C ASN A 109 -5.63 18.39 -16.04
N ARG A 110 -5.46 19.60 -15.47
CA ARG A 110 -4.43 19.83 -14.45
C ARG A 110 -4.73 19.03 -13.18
N LEU A 111 -5.99 18.97 -12.75
CA LEU A 111 -6.42 18.16 -11.60
C LEU A 111 -6.14 16.66 -11.82
N ALA A 112 -6.42 16.13 -13.01
CA ALA A 112 -6.12 14.75 -13.36
C ALA A 112 -4.61 14.47 -13.38
N SER A 113 -3.79 15.42 -13.86
CA SER A 113 -2.32 15.31 -13.76
C SER A 113 -1.84 15.26 -12.31
N ILE A 114 -2.39 16.11 -11.44
CA ILE A 114 -2.10 16.09 -10.00
C ILE A 114 -2.52 14.74 -9.40
N GLY A 115 -3.64 14.18 -9.81
CA GLY A 115 -4.10 12.85 -9.39
C GLY A 115 -3.10 11.75 -9.71
N LYS A 116 -2.43 11.82 -10.88
CA LYS A 116 -1.34 10.91 -11.23
C LYS A 116 -0.13 11.10 -10.30
N ASP A 117 0.32 12.34 -10.10
CA ASP A 117 1.43 12.64 -9.18
C ASP A 117 1.14 12.10 -7.77
N VAL A 118 -0.10 12.25 -7.28
CA VAL A 118 -0.56 11.71 -5.99
C VAL A 118 -0.44 10.18 -5.96
N SER A 119 -0.85 9.49 -7.04
CA SER A 119 -0.75 8.03 -7.10
C SER A 119 0.71 7.55 -7.13
N GLU A 120 1.62 8.29 -7.75
CA GLU A 120 3.06 8.00 -7.74
C GLU A 120 3.67 8.15 -6.33
N GLU A 121 3.31 9.20 -5.59
CA GLU A 121 3.76 9.38 -4.21
C GLU A 121 3.13 8.35 -3.24
N GLN A 122 1.88 7.95 -3.45
CA GLN A 122 1.25 6.86 -2.71
C GLN A 122 1.95 5.52 -2.95
N TYR A 123 2.36 5.25 -4.18
CA TYR A 123 3.16 4.07 -4.50
C TYR A 123 4.51 4.11 -3.78
N ARG A 124 5.19 5.28 -3.76
CA ARG A 124 6.45 5.47 -3.04
C ARG A 124 6.29 5.24 -1.55
N GLN A 125 5.22 5.77 -0.95
CA GLN A 125 4.87 5.53 0.46
C GLN A 125 4.62 4.05 0.75
N ALA A 126 3.83 3.38 -0.08
CA ALA A 126 3.54 1.95 0.05
C ALA A 126 4.81 1.10 -0.08
N LYS A 127 5.71 1.43 -1.02
CA LYS A 127 7.00 0.77 -1.20
C LYS A 127 7.86 0.89 0.06
N MET A 128 7.97 2.09 0.63
CA MET A 128 8.73 2.32 1.86
C MET A 128 8.16 1.53 3.04
N GLN A 129 6.83 1.49 3.18
CA GLN A 129 6.18 0.72 4.23
C GLN A 129 6.46 -0.78 4.09
N ILE A 130 6.37 -1.33 2.87
CA ILE A 130 6.66 -2.74 2.61
C ILE A 130 8.12 -3.06 2.92
N ILE A 131 9.07 -2.19 2.56
CA ILE A 131 10.48 -2.38 2.91
C ILE A 131 10.67 -2.39 4.43
N ALA A 132 10.02 -1.48 5.16
CA ALA A 132 10.07 -1.45 6.62
C ALA A 132 9.47 -2.71 7.25
N ASP A 133 8.37 -3.22 6.71
CA ASP A 133 7.73 -4.45 7.17
C ASP A 133 8.61 -5.68 6.91
N VAL A 134 9.30 -5.75 5.74
CA VAL A 134 10.29 -6.78 5.43
C VAL A 134 11.45 -6.74 6.41
N ASP A 135 12.02 -5.56 6.65
CA ASP A 135 13.14 -5.39 7.58
C ASP A 135 12.76 -5.85 8.98
N LYS A 136 11.61 -5.42 9.47
CA LYS A 136 11.10 -5.82 10.77
C LYS A 136 10.90 -7.34 10.86
N ALA A 137 10.28 -7.96 9.86
CA ALA A 137 10.07 -9.41 9.82
C ALA A 137 11.39 -10.18 9.75
N TYR A 138 12.34 -9.69 8.94
CA TYR A 138 13.67 -10.29 8.77
C TYR A 138 14.49 -10.24 10.07
N TYR A 139 14.59 -9.06 10.70
CA TYR A 139 15.32 -8.91 11.96
C TYR A 139 14.66 -9.68 13.11
N THR A 140 13.34 -9.71 13.16
CA THR A 140 12.60 -10.52 14.15
C THR A 140 12.88 -12.01 13.97
N LEU A 141 12.94 -12.51 12.74
CA LEU A 141 13.28 -13.91 12.46
C LEU A 141 14.70 -14.25 12.91
N ILE A 142 15.68 -13.36 12.64
CA ILE A 142 17.06 -13.53 13.14
C ILE A 142 17.09 -13.58 14.67
N ALA A 143 16.37 -12.68 15.34
CA ALA A 143 16.30 -12.62 16.80
C ALA A 143 15.74 -13.93 17.39
N VAL A 144 14.60 -14.40 16.89
CA VAL A 144 13.98 -15.63 17.39
C VAL A 144 14.86 -16.84 17.11
N ARG A 145 15.50 -16.91 15.94
CA ARG A 145 16.45 -17.97 15.59
C ARG A 145 17.68 -17.95 16.50
N SER A 146 18.21 -16.77 16.84
CA SER A 146 19.31 -16.63 17.79
C SER A 146 18.90 -17.11 19.19
N LYS A 147 17.66 -16.80 19.59
CA LYS A 147 17.08 -17.30 20.85
C LYS A 147 16.89 -18.80 20.87
N VAL A 148 16.46 -19.41 19.76
CA VAL A 148 16.39 -20.89 19.62
C VAL A 148 17.76 -21.51 19.80
N LYS A 149 18.79 -21.01 19.09
CA LYS A 149 20.18 -21.51 19.22
C LYS A 149 20.70 -21.38 20.66
N MET A 150 20.45 -20.25 21.32
CA MET A 150 20.82 -20.06 22.73
C MET A 150 20.13 -21.08 23.65
N LEU A 151 18.82 -21.28 23.48
CA LEU A 151 18.06 -22.25 24.29
C LEU A 151 18.50 -23.72 24.00
N GLU A 152 18.84 -24.06 22.77
CA GLU A 152 19.38 -25.36 22.40
C GLU A 152 20.73 -25.61 23.12
N ALA A 153 21.65 -24.65 23.08
CA ALA A 153 22.91 -24.75 23.79
C ALA A 153 22.71 -24.88 25.31
N TYR A 154 21.76 -24.10 25.84
CA TYR A 154 21.41 -24.15 27.26
C TYR A 154 20.77 -25.51 27.65
N ALA A 155 19.87 -26.05 26.84
CA ALA A 155 19.28 -27.37 27.06
C ALA A 155 20.33 -28.48 27.10
N GLN A 156 21.33 -28.43 26.22
CA GLN A 156 22.47 -29.37 26.21
C GLN A 156 23.32 -29.28 27.48
N GLN A 157 23.61 -28.04 27.93
CA GLN A 157 24.36 -27.84 29.19
C GLN A 157 23.58 -28.41 30.40
N MET A 158 22.27 -28.17 30.46
CA MET A 158 21.40 -28.67 31.53
C MET A 158 21.29 -30.20 31.52
N LEU A 159 21.26 -30.81 30.32
CA LEU A 159 21.28 -32.27 30.19
C LEU A 159 22.59 -32.87 30.76
N GLY A 160 23.71 -32.24 30.43
CA GLY A 160 25.03 -32.63 30.99
C GLY A 160 25.06 -32.54 32.52
N LEU A 161 24.56 -31.42 33.08
CA LEU A 161 24.50 -31.21 34.53
C LEU A 161 23.54 -32.22 35.21
N TYR A 162 22.38 -32.50 34.57
CA TYR A 162 21.45 -33.54 35.06
C TYR A 162 22.13 -34.90 35.19
N HIS A 163 22.90 -35.33 34.17
CA HIS A 163 23.63 -36.62 34.22
C HIS A 163 24.70 -36.63 35.32
N GLN A 164 25.44 -35.52 35.46
CA GLN A 164 26.45 -35.36 36.51
C GLN A 164 25.85 -35.52 37.92
N VAL A 165 24.76 -34.74 38.18
CA VAL A 165 24.10 -34.78 39.50
C VAL A 165 23.42 -36.14 39.76
N LYS A 166 22.81 -36.74 38.74
CA LYS A 166 22.23 -38.09 38.86
C LYS A 166 23.26 -39.14 39.30
N THR A 167 24.46 -39.11 38.71
CA THR A 167 25.55 -39.96 39.08
C THR A 167 26.04 -39.67 40.51
N SER A 168 26.14 -38.40 40.89
CA SER A 168 26.50 -37.97 42.25
C SER A 168 25.47 -38.43 43.31
N VAL A 169 24.19 -38.36 43.02
CA VAL A 169 23.11 -38.89 43.90
C VAL A 169 23.21 -40.41 44.07
N GLN A 170 23.51 -41.15 42.98
CA GLN A 170 23.73 -42.60 43.03
C GLN A 170 24.94 -43.01 43.85
N ALA A 171 25.94 -42.11 43.96
CA ALA A 171 27.15 -42.31 44.75
C ALA A 171 27.04 -41.71 46.18
N ASP A 172 25.85 -41.29 46.63
CA ASP A 172 25.62 -40.61 47.90
C ASP A 172 26.40 -39.28 48.10
N LEU A 173 26.84 -38.68 46.99
CA LEU A 173 27.60 -37.40 46.98
C LEU A 173 26.72 -36.15 46.75
N SER A 174 25.42 -36.32 46.49
CA SER A 174 24.44 -35.22 46.29
C SER A 174 23.04 -35.65 46.79
N THR A 175 22.17 -34.68 46.94
CA THR A 175 20.81 -34.91 47.46
C THR A 175 19.79 -35.11 46.31
N GLN A 176 18.69 -35.81 46.63
CA GLN A 176 17.57 -35.99 45.72
C GLN A 176 16.92 -34.65 45.34
N ASP A 177 16.92 -33.63 46.24
CA ASP A 177 16.39 -32.32 46.00
C ASP A 177 17.15 -31.60 44.85
N ASN A 178 18.47 -31.73 44.82
CA ASN A 178 19.28 -31.18 43.72
C ASN A 178 18.92 -31.81 42.37
N LEU A 179 18.65 -33.12 42.33
CA LEU A 179 18.23 -33.82 41.12
C LEU A 179 16.86 -33.36 40.65
N LEU A 180 15.91 -33.19 41.59
CA LEU A 180 14.57 -32.68 41.31
C LEU A 180 14.61 -31.21 40.80
N GLY A 181 15.43 -30.35 41.41
CA GLY A 181 15.64 -28.96 41.00
C GLY A 181 16.14 -28.85 39.56
N ILE A 182 17.15 -29.64 39.19
CA ILE A 182 17.68 -29.68 37.81
C ILE A 182 16.64 -30.22 36.83
N SER A 183 15.92 -31.29 37.22
CA SER A 183 14.87 -31.87 36.38
C SER A 183 13.75 -30.86 36.10
N ALA A 184 13.33 -30.08 37.10
CA ALA A 184 12.36 -29.01 36.96
C ALA A 184 12.88 -27.93 36.00
N LYS A 185 14.12 -27.49 36.15
CA LYS A 185 14.74 -26.47 35.25
C LYS A 185 14.91 -26.99 33.83
N GLN A 186 15.29 -28.24 33.63
CA GLN A 186 15.34 -28.85 32.30
C GLN A 186 13.97 -28.87 31.61
N ASN A 187 12.90 -29.20 32.32
CA ASN A 187 11.55 -29.18 31.79
C ASN A 187 11.11 -27.75 31.41
N GLU A 188 11.44 -26.74 32.23
CA GLU A 188 11.21 -25.32 31.91
C GLU A 188 11.92 -24.91 30.62
N ILE A 189 13.19 -25.27 30.46
CA ILE A 189 13.98 -24.94 29.25
C ILE A 189 13.41 -25.63 28.02
N ASN A 190 13.01 -26.90 28.13
CA ASN A 190 12.41 -27.65 27.03
C ASN A 190 11.09 -27.02 26.59
N TYR A 191 10.29 -26.56 27.55
CA TYR A 191 9.06 -25.81 27.26
C TYR A 191 9.35 -24.49 26.53
N GLN A 192 10.34 -23.71 27.02
CA GLN A 192 10.75 -22.45 26.39
C GLN A 192 11.31 -22.69 24.98
N LEU A 193 12.09 -23.73 24.77
CA LEU A 193 12.66 -24.13 23.49
C LEU A 193 11.55 -24.49 22.49
N GLN A 194 10.58 -25.29 22.91
CA GLN A 194 9.44 -25.63 22.04
C GLN A 194 8.64 -24.38 21.64
N LYS A 195 8.39 -23.48 22.59
CA LYS A 195 7.73 -22.21 22.32
C LYS A 195 8.54 -21.32 21.35
N ALA A 196 9.86 -21.27 21.53
CA ALA A 196 10.75 -20.50 20.65
C ALA A 196 10.78 -21.08 19.22
N ARG A 197 10.83 -22.41 19.06
CA ARG A 197 10.76 -23.07 17.75
C ARG A 197 9.44 -22.80 17.02
N ASN A 198 8.32 -22.87 17.72
CA ASN A 198 7.04 -22.48 17.14
C ASN A 198 7.02 -21.00 16.73
N GLY A 199 7.62 -20.13 17.56
CA GLY A 199 7.81 -18.72 17.25
C GLY A 199 8.67 -18.47 16.01
N GLU A 200 9.76 -19.25 15.85
CA GLU A 200 10.64 -19.18 14.66
C GLU A 200 9.85 -19.48 13.38
N GLU A 201 9.01 -20.54 13.41
CA GLU A 201 8.20 -20.92 12.27
C GLU A 201 7.15 -19.85 11.92
N LEU A 202 6.49 -19.26 12.93
CA LEU A 202 5.55 -18.17 12.72
C LEU A 202 6.22 -16.92 12.15
N CYS A 203 7.42 -16.57 12.62
CA CYS A 203 8.20 -15.46 12.08
C CYS A 203 8.64 -15.74 10.64
N ARG A 204 9.02 -16.97 10.31
CA ARG A 204 9.34 -17.38 8.95
C ARG A 204 8.14 -17.23 8.02
N LEU A 205 6.97 -17.71 8.42
CA LEU A 205 5.72 -17.54 7.66
C LEU A 205 5.33 -16.08 7.49
N SER A 206 5.52 -15.26 8.52
CA SER A 206 5.28 -13.81 8.45
C SER A 206 6.20 -13.14 7.43
N LEU A 207 7.49 -13.46 7.41
CA LEU A 207 8.43 -12.95 6.41
C LEU A 207 8.03 -13.38 5.00
N ILE A 208 7.69 -14.67 4.80
CA ILE A 208 7.24 -15.22 3.51
C ILE A 208 6.01 -14.47 3.00
N ASN A 209 5.02 -14.26 3.86
CA ASN A 209 3.81 -13.51 3.52
C ASN A 209 4.13 -12.05 3.13
N THR A 210 5.04 -11.39 3.87
CA THR A 210 5.42 -10.00 3.58
C THR A 210 6.15 -9.87 2.25
N ILE A 211 6.98 -10.83 1.86
CA ILE A 211 7.69 -10.83 0.58
C ILE A 211 6.83 -11.34 -0.59
N GLY A 212 5.61 -11.84 -0.33
CA GLY A 212 4.72 -12.38 -1.36
C GLY A 212 5.22 -13.67 -2.02
N ALA A 213 5.94 -14.52 -1.25
CA ALA A 213 6.41 -15.82 -1.71
C ALA A 213 5.42 -16.94 -1.32
N ASP A 214 5.59 -18.13 -1.91
CA ASP A 214 4.79 -19.30 -1.56
C ASP A 214 5.08 -19.71 -0.10
N LEU A 215 4.05 -19.99 0.69
CA LEU A 215 4.13 -20.38 2.10
C LEU A 215 4.95 -21.64 2.35
N GLU A 216 5.04 -22.53 1.37
CA GLU A 216 5.87 -23.73 1.42
C GLU A 216 7.38 -23.45 1.20
N SER A 217 7.75 -22.22 0.86
CA SER A 217 9.13 -21.83 0.62
C SER A 217 9.96 -21.91 1.91
N LYS A 218 11.12 -22.56 1.84
CA LYS A 218 12.09 -22.62 2.95
C LYS A 218 13.04 -21.44 2.86
N ILE A 219 12.62 -20.29 3.41
CA ILE A 219 13.47 -19.10 3.50
C ILE A 219 14.24 -19.14 4.81
N ILE A 220 15.56 -19.06 4.70
CA ILE A 220 16.48 -18.97 5.83
C ILE A 220 17.23 -17.65 5.70
N PRO A 221 17.24 -16.77 6.73
CA PRO A 221 18.06 -15.57 6.69
C PRO A 221 19.55 -15.96 6.60
N MET A 222 20.27 -15.26 5.71
CA MET A 222 21.72 -15.45 5.53
C MET A 222 22.47 -14.89 6.73
N ASP A 223 22.01 -13.77 7.26
CA ASP A 223 22.63 -13.11 8.39
C ASP A 223 22.32 -13.87 9.69
N THR A 224 23.38 -14.13 10.47
CA THR A 224 23.28 -14.77 11.79
C THR A 224 23.64 -13.81 12.92
N ILE A 225 24.27 -12.68 12.60
CA ILE A 225 24.74 -11.65 13.54
C ILE A 225 24.31 -10.29 12.98
N LEU A 226 23.69 -9.47 13.84
CA LEU A 226 23.31 -8.10 13.49
C LEU A 226 24.51 -7.15 13.69
N THR A 227 24.96 -6.52 12.62
CA THR A 227 26.01 -5.49 12.70
C THR A 227 25.39 -4.20 13.24
N ILE A 228 25.88 -3.74 14.39
CA ILE A 228 25.47 -2.48 15.03
C ILE A 228 26.47 -1.41 14.66
N VAL A 229 25.97 -0.31 14.11
CA VAL A 229 26.79 0.84 13.71
C VAL A 229 26.37 2.03 14.58
N THR A 230 27.34 2.80 15.07
CA THR A 230 27.04 4.03 15.84
C THR A 230 26.27 5.02 14.95
N PRO A 231 25.15 5.55 15.40
CA PRO A 231 24.41 6.54 14.62
C PRO A 231 25.21 7.84 14.48
N HIS A 232 25.42 8.30 13.25
CA HIS A 232 26.11 9.55 12.92
C HIS A 232 25.20 10.42 12.04
N ASP A 233 25.41 11.73 12.08
CA ASP A 233 24.77 12.71 11.18
C ASP A 233 23.23 12.59 11.10
N LEU A 234 22.59 12.50 12.28
CA LEU A 234 21.15 12.43 12.38
C LEU A 234 20.54 13.80 12.04
N ASP A 235 19.71 13.84 11.01
CA ASP A 235 19.10 15.04 10.47
C ASP A 235 17.57 14.99 10.62
N GLU A 236 16.93 16.15 10.82
CA GLU A 236 15.47 16.29 11.02
C GLU A 236 14.71 16.67 9.74
N ASP A 237 15.36 16.68 8.57
CA ASP A 237 14.73 17.06 7.32
C ASP A 237 13.63 16.06 6.90
N ILE A 238 12.43 16.59 6.61
CA ILE A 238 11.24 15.84 6.18
C ILE A 238 10.92 16.05 4.70
N SER A 239 11.74 16.80 3.97
CA SER A 239 11.44 17.18 2.58
C SER A 239 11.31 16.00 1.61
N TYR A 240 11.96 14.87 1.92
CA TYR A 240 11.92 13.67 1.10
C TYR A 240 10.72 12.76 1.37
N ARG A 241 9.89 13.08 2.37
CA ARG A 241 8.73 12.25 2.75
C ARG A 241 7.64 12.31 1.69
N PRO A 242 7.13 11.16 1.22
CA PRO A 242 5.99 11.11 0.30
C PRO A 242 4.74 11.81 0.88
N GLU A 243 4.53 11.71 2.20
CA GLU A 243 3.38 12.31 2.89
C GLU A 243 3.37 13.84 2.78
N VAL A 244 4.55 14.48 2.79
CA VAL A 244 4.66 15.93 2.58
C VAL A 244 4.23 16.29 1.16
N HIS A 245 4.74 15.58 0.17
CA HIS A 245 4.37 15.79 -1.24
C HIS A 245 2.90 15.51 -1.50
N LEU A 246 2.32 14.47 -0.88
CA LEU A 246 0.88 14.18 -0.96
C LEU A 246 0.03 15.36 -0.47
N LEU A 247 0.37 15.95 0.67
CA LEU A 247 -0.35 17.10 1.23
C LEU A 247 -0.17 18.36 0.37
N GLU A 248 1.02 18.59 -0.18
CA GLU A 248 1.27 19.69 -1.11
C GLU A 248 0.43 19.53 -2.39
N LYS A 249 0.38 18.32 -2.96
CA LYS A 249 -0.48 18.02 -4.10
C LYS A 249 -1.98 18.16 -3.78
N GLN A 250 -2.38 17.86 -2.55
CA GLN A 250 -3.75 18.09 -2.11
C GLN A 250 -4.11 19.59 -2.11
N VAL A 251 -3.20 20.47 -1.69
CA VAL A 251 -3.40 21.93 -1.79
C VAL A 251 -3.54 22.35 -3.26
N GLU A 252 -2.61 21.90 -4.13
CA GLU A 252 -2.68 22.17 -5.58
C GLU A 252 -4.01 21.70 -6.18
N ALA A 253 -4.49 20.52 -5.82
CA ALA A 253 -5.76 19.98 -6.28
C ALA A 253 -6.95 20.86 -5.86
N LYS A 254 -6.96 21.34 -4.61
CA LYS A 254 -7.97 22.29 -4.13
C LYS A 254 -7.93 23.62 -4.87
N GLU A 255 -6.76 24.12 -5.24
CA GLU A 255 -6.61 25.32 -6.06
C GLU A 255 -7.18 25.13 -7.49
N GLN A 256 -6.97 23.96 -8.12
CA GLN A 256 -7.61 23.66 -9.41
C GLN A 256 -9.13 23.54 -9.27
N MET A 257 -9.63 22.97 -8.15
CA MET A 257 -11.07 22.90 -7.89
C MET A 257 -11.72 24.28 -7.78
N VAL A 258 -11.03 25.28 -7.19
CA VAL A 258 -11.50 26.68 -7.20
C VAL A 258 -11.68 27.19 -8.63
N LYS A 259 -10.74 26.86 -9.56
CA LYS A 259 -10.83 27.27 -10.97
C LYS A 259 -12.00 26.58 -11.68
N ILE A 260 -12.23 25.29 -11.42
CA ILE A 260 -13.36 24.53 -11.96
C ILE A 260 -14.67 25.12 -11.48
N ILE A 261 -14.81 25.41 -10.19
CA ILE A 261 -16.01 26.03 -9.63
C ILE A 261 -16.24 27.44 -10.21
N ARG A 262 -15.16 28.22 -10.39
CA ARG A 262 -15.22 29.52 -11.02
C ARG A 262 -15.67 29.44 -12.48
N ALA A 263 -15.29 28.42 -13.22
CA ALA A 263 -15.67 28.21 -14.61
C ALA A 263 -17.19 28.17 -14.82
N ASN A 264 -17.96 27.70 -13.80
CA ASN A 264 -19.41 27.55 -13.89
C ASN A 264 -20.17 28.86 -14.04
N TYR A 265 -19.55 30.02 -13.79
CA TYR A 265 -20.17 31.34 -14.04
C TYR A 265 -19.46 32.18 -15.11
N LEU A 266 -18.49 31.56 -15.81
CA LEU A 266 -17.88 32.12 -16.99
C LEU A 266 -18.68 31.72 -18.25
N PRO A 267 -18.63 32.50 -19.32
CA PRO A 267 -19.24 32.11 -20.59
C PRO A 267 -18.71 30.76 -21.08
N THR A 268 -19.56 29.99 -21.73
CA THR A 268 -19.14 28.77 -22.44
C THR A 268 -19.55 28.89 -23.91
N ALA A 269 -18.71 28.40 -24.82
CA ALA A 269 -18.97 28.37 -26.25
C ALA A 269 -18.70 26.97 -26.81
N GLY A 270 -19.61 26.47 -27.62
CA GLY A 270 -19.50 25.16 -28.26
C GLY A 270 -19.94 25.20 -29.72
N LEU A 271 -19.33 24.33 -30.52
CA LEU A 271 -19.76 24.02 -31.90
C LEU A 271 -20.44 22.67 -31.88
N SER A 272 -21.60 22.62 -32.54
CA SER A 272 -22.38 21.40 -32.78
C SER A 272 -22.63 21.20 -34.27
N LEU A 273 -22.28 20.06 -34.79
CA LEU A 273 -22.57 19.61 -36.14
C LEU A 273 -23.55 18.45 -36.05
N GLY A 274 -24.75 18.60 -36.57
CA GLY A 274 -25.80 17.61 -36.52
C GLY A 274 -26.21 17.13 -37.91
N TYR A 275 -26.54 15.87 -38.01
CA TYR A 275 -27.21 15.30 -39.17
C TYR A 275 -28.32 14.40 -38.67
N THR A 276 -29.61 14.84 -38.90
CA THR A 276 -30.77 14.14 -38.39
C THR A 276 -31.64 13.70 -39.56
N TYR A 277 -31.93 12.42 -39.61
CA TYR A 277 -32.90 11.82 -40.51
C TYR A 277 -34.21 11.61 -39.76
N TYR A 278 -35.32 12.10 -40.30
CA TYR A 278 -36.65 11.80 -39.79
C TYR A 278 -37.46 11.05 -40.80
N ASN A 279 -38.34 10.15 -40.38
CA ASN A 279 -39.19 9.37 -41.23
C ASN A 279 -40.57 9.17 -40.62
N ASN A 280 -41.56 8.90 -41.53
CA ASN A 280 -42.95 8.61 -41.21
C ASN A 280 -43.69 9.76 -40.46
N LEU A 281 -43.31 11.01 -40.72
CA LEU A 281 -44.08 12.16 -40.30
C LEU A 281 -45.25 12.34 -41.27
N LYS A 282 -46.49 12.05 -40.84
CA LYS A 282 -47.67 12.07 -41.70
C LYS A 282 -48.51 13.33 -41.44
N VAL A 283 -48.84 14.03 -42.50
CA VAL A 283 -49.75 15.18 -42.46
C VAL A 283 -51.00 14.79 -43.26
N LYS A 284 -52.16 14.92 -42.62
CA LYS A 284 -53.47 14.74 -43.27
C LYS A 284 -54.26 16.07 -43.16
N GLY A 285 -54.96 16.37 -44.24
CA GLY A 285 -55.77 17.58 -44.29
C GLY A 285 -56.68 17.59 -45.52
N THR A 286 -57.28 18.73 -45.76
CA THR A 286 -58.06 18.99 -46.97
C THR A 286 -57.42 20.18 -47.72
N SER A 287 -57.22 19.98 -49.04
CA SER A 287 -56.80 21.08 -49.93
C SER A 287 -57.97 21.46 -50.86
N ILE A 288 -58.03 22.74 -51.27
CA ILE A 288 -59.03 23.24 -52.22
C ILE A 288 -58.47 22.93 -53.62
N GLY A 289 -59.28 22.22 -54.41
CA GLY A 289 -58.95 21.95 -55.80
C GLY A 289 -59.26 23.16 -56.72
N PRO A 290 -58.86 23.13 -57.99
CA PRO A 290 -59.10 24.20 -58.95
C PRO A 290 -60.59 24.42 -59.23
N ASP A 291 -61.43 23.47 -58.86
CA ASP A 291 -62.88 23.50 -58.96
C ASP A 291 -63.62 24.13 -57.70
N GLY A 292 -62.83 24.59 -56.70
CA GLY A 292 -63.30 25.06 -55.42
C GLY A 292 -63.77 24.04 -54.40
N ASN A 293 -63.62 22.72 -54.73
CA ASN A 293 -64.02 21.67 -53.82
C ASN A 293 -62.87 21.25 -52.88
N TYR A 294 -63.24 20.71 -51.68
CA TYR A 294 -62.27 20.22 -50.68
C TYR A 294 -61.87 18.74 -50.94
N TYR A 295 -60.61 18.55 -51.20
CA TYR A 295 -60.03 17.18 -51.41
C TYR A 295 -59.19 16.79 -50.23
N PRO A 296 -59.39 15.57 -49.61
CA PRO A 296 -58.58 15.09 -48.56
C PRO A 296 -57.19 14.68 -49.08
N PHE A 297 -56.16 15.07 -48.41
CA PHE A 297 -54.80 14.60 -48.72
C PHE A 297 -54.16 13.93 -47.51
N SER A 298 -53.23 13.02 -47.76
CA SER A 298 -52.38 12.38 -46.74
C SER A 298 -50.99 12.24 -47.33
N GLN A 299 -50.04 12.90 -46.75
CA GLN A 299 -48.63 12.88 -47.21
C GLN A 299 -47.72 12.45 -46.07
N SER A 300 -46.77 11.54 -46.34
CA SER A 300 -45.74 11.15 -45.45
C SER A 300 -44.45 11.84 -45.83
N TYR A 301 -43.82 12.46 -44.85
CA TYR A 301 -42.56 13.19 -45.01
C TYR A 301 -41.43 12.40 -44.41
N HIS A 302 -40.32 12.38 -45.14
CA HIS A 302 -39.02 11.89 -44.70
C HIS A 302 -37.97 12.83 -45.30
N ASP A 303 -36.96 13.18 -44.51
CA ASP A 303 -35.93 14.10 -45.00
C ASP A 303 -34.68 14.04 -44.06
N ASN A 304 -33.64 14.66 -44.55
CA ASN A 304 -32.38 14.84 -43.83
C ASN A 304 -32.21 16.31 -43.45
N ILE A 305 -31.84 16.54 -42.22
CA ILE A 305 -31.59 17.90 -41.72
C ILE A 305 -30.13 17.98 -41.27
N PRO A 306 -29.21 18.48 -42.13
CA PRO A 306 -27.89 18.90 -41.68
C PRO A 306 -28.00 20.18 -40.86
N MET A 307 -27.31 20.26 -39.74
CA MET A 307 -27.30 21.40 -38.85
C MET A 307 -25.90 21.76 -38.43
N VAL A 308 -25.55 23.05 -38.46
CA VAL A 308 -24.36 23.60 -37.85
C VAL A 308 -24.82 24.67 -36.85
N ALA A 309 -24.44 24.50 -35.60
CA ALA A 309 -24.84 25.45 -34.57
C ALA A 309 -23.60 25.85 -33.73
N VAL A 310 -23.44 27.14 -33.53
CA VAL A 310 -22.52 27.71 -32.52
C VAL A 310 -23.39 28.21 -31.37
N SER A 311 -23.15 27.64 -30.19
CA SER A 311 -23.87 28.03 -28.98
C SER A 311 -22.94 28.78 -28.04
N VAL A 312 -23.41 29.92 -27.52
CA VAL A 312 -22.72 30.65 -26.44
C VAL A 312 -23.70 30.76 -25.27
N SER A 313 -23.31 30.22 -24.13
CA SER A 313 -24.11 30.31 -22.90
C SER A 313 -23.40 31.22 -21.91
N ILE A 314 -24.11 32.26 -21.47
CA ILE A 314 -23.62 33.29 -20.54
C ILE A 314 -24.53 33.27 -19.30
N PRO A 315 -24.06 32.76 -18.15
CA PRO A 315 -24.83 32.81 -16.91
C PRO A 315 -24.87 34.25 -16.41
N LEU A 316 -26.07 34.90 -16.45
CA LEU A 316 -26.20 36.30 -16.10
C LEU A 316 -26.44 36.54 -14.62
N PHE A 317 -27.37 35.80 -14.00
CA PHE A 317 -27.72 36.05 -12.61
C PHE A 317 -28.24 34.79 -11.89
N HIS A 318 -27.57 34.41 -10.78
CA HIS A 318 -27.93 33.26 -9.94
C HIS A 318 -27.95 33.63 -8.45
N TRP A 319 -28.46 34.82 -8.10
CA TRP A 319 -28.59 35.28 -6.71
C TRP A 319 -27.28 35.21 -5.89
N GLY A 320 -26.14 35.34 -6.54
CA GLY A 320 -24.82 35.29 -5.91
C GLY A 320 -24.37 33.88 -5.44
N ALA A 321 -25.13 32.83 -5.78
CA ALA A 321 -24.82 31.48 -5.34
C ALA A 321 -23.43 31.04 -5.79
N GLU A 322 -23.05 31.32 -7.03
CA GLU A 322 -21.74 30.91 -7.59
C GLU A 322 -20.59 31.65 -6.91
N LEU A 323 -20.72 32.92 -6.57
CA LEU A 323 -19.72 33.66 -5.82
C LEU A 323 -19.52 33.08 -4.42
N LYS A 324 -20.59 32.63 -3.76
CA LYS A 324 -20.53 31.95 -2.46
C LYS A 324 -19.85 30.58 -2.57
N LYS A 325 -20.10 29.83 -3.65
CA LYS A 325 -19.40 28.55 -3.93
C LYS A 325 -17.90 28.77 -4.09
N VAL A 326 -17.48 29.82 -4.82
CA VAL A 326 -16.04 30.15 -4.94
C VAL A 326 -15.43 30.56 -3.61
N LYS A 327 -16.17 31.39 -2.79
CA LYS A 327 -15.69 31.71 -1.44
C LYS A 327 -15.51 30.46 -0.57
N LYS A 328 -16.48 29.54 -0.59
CA LYS A 328 -16.38 28.25 0.10
C LYS A 328 -15.16 27.46 -0.37
N ALA A 329 -14.97 27.31 -1.68
CA ALA A 329 -13.83 26.58 -2.23
C ALA A 329 -12.48 27.20 -1.87
N LYS A 330 -12.41 28.54 -1.73
CA LYS A 330 -11.19 29.22 -1.22
C LYS A 330 -10.92 28.89 0.25
N LEU A 331 -11.95 28.78 1.08
CA LEU A 331 -11.80 28.31 2.47
C LEU A 331 -11.34 26.85 2.51
N ASP A 332 -11.76 26.00 1.55
CA ASP A 332 -11.27 24.62 1.45
C ASP A 332 -9.76 24.58 1.11
N VAL A 333 -9.26 25.55 0.31
CA VAL A 333 -7.80 25.69 0.07
C VAL A 333 -7.08 26.13 1.35
N GLU A 334 -7.62 27.10 2.08
CA GLU A 334 -7.05 27.56 3.34
C GLU A 334 -6.99 26.44 4.36
N ASN A 335 -8.06 25.67 4.52
CA ASN A 335 -8.11 24.50 5.38
C ASN A 335 -7.07 23.43 4.97
N ALA A 336 -6.87 23.20 3.67
CA ALA A 336 -5.84 22.28 3.19
C ALA A 336 -4.43 22.77 3.53
N ARG A 337 -4.16 24.08 3.45
CA ARG A 337 -2.87 24.66 3.86
C ARG A 337 -2.64 24.55 5.36
N LEU A 338 -3.64 24.83 6.18
CA LEU A 338 -3.57 24.65 7.63
C LEU A 338 -3.31 23.18 7.99
N SER A 339 -3.99 22.26 7.30
CA SER A 339 -3.75 20.82 7.46
C SER A 339 -2.30 20.42 7.08
N LEU A 340 -1.77 20.96 5.98
CA LEU A 340 -0.37 20.74 5.58
C LEU A 340 0.60 21.19 6.69
N GLU A 341 0.42 22.40 7.22
CA GLU A 341 1.27 22.92 8.29
C GLU A 341 1.16 22.10 9.59
N GLN A 342 -0.04 21.69 9.95
CA GLN A 342 -0.26 20.83 11.12
C GLN A 342 0.43 19.47 10.95
N ASN A 343 0.28 18.84 9.80
CA ASN A 343 0.88 17.53 9.53
C ASN A 343 2.41 17.63 9.43
N LYS A 344 2.97 18.69 8.83
CA LYS A 344 4.43 18.92 8.82
C LYS A 344 5.00 18.98 10.24
N ARG A 345 4.32 19.67 11.16
CA ARG A 345 4.73 19.68 12.58
C ARG A 345 4.65 18.30 13.23
N GLY A 346 3.59 17.53 12.92
CA GLY A 346 3.47 16.14 13.39
C GLY A 346 4.62 15.27 12.88
N MET A 347 4.95 15.36 11.59
CA MET A 347 6.06 14.62 10.98
C MET A 347 7.43 15.02 11.57
N GLN A 348 7.64 16.29 11.92
CA GLN A 348 8.86 16.72 12.61
C GLN A 348 8.98 16.07 13.99
N ILE A 349 7.87 15.95 14.73
CA ILE A 349 7.84 15.24 16.01
C ILE A 349 8.19 13.76 15.82
N GLU A 350 7.63 13.10 14.79
CA GLU A 350 7.94 11.70 14.47
C GLU A 350 9.43 11.49 14.19
N VAL A 351 10.06 12.37 13.40
CA VAL A 351 11.51 12.28 13.13
C VAL A 351 12.32 12.46 14.40
N ARG A 352 11.99 13.44 15.24
CA ARG A 352 12.66 13.61 16.55
C ARG A 352 12.51 12.40 17.43
N GLN A 353 11.33 11.82 17.49
CA GLN A 353 11.09 10.59 18.24
C GLN A 353 11.92 9.42 17.67
N ALA A 354 12.02 9.27 16.34
CA ALA A 354 12.85 8.26 15.71
C ALA A 354 14.34 8.44 16.02
N ILE A 355 14.84 9.69 16.05
CA ILE A 355 16.22 10.01 16.44
C ILE A 355 16.47 9.64 17.92
N LEU A 356 15.55 9.99 18.82
CA LEU A 356 15.66 9.62 20.25
C LEU A 356 15.65 8.08 20.41
N ASN A 357 14.69 7.40 19.76
CA ASN A 357 14.61 5.94 19.82
C ASN A 357 15.87 5.27 19.29
N LEU A 358 16.45 5.77 18.20
CA LEU A 358 17.68 5.23 17.61
C LEU A 358 18.89 5.44 18.54
N THR A 359 19.01 6.63 19.12
CA THR A 359 20.10 6.96 20.04
C THR A 359 20.01 6.15 21.34
N ASP A 360 18.81 6.04 21.90
CA ASP A 360 18.57 5.24 23.11
C ASP A 360 18.70 3.74 22.83
N GLY A 361 18.24 3.29 21.67
CA GLY A 361 18.43 1.91 21.22
C GLY A 361 19.89 1.52 21.12
N TYR A 362 20.76 2.41 20.61
CA TYR A 362 22.21 2.18 20.59
C TYR A 362 22.78 2.00 22.01
N ARG A 363 22.41 2.92 22.94
CA ARG A 363 22.85 2.83 24.35
C ARG A 363 22.34 1.55 25.04
N MET A 364 21.11 1.12 24.69
CA MET A 364 20.56 -0.14 25.19
C MET A 364 21.40 -1.34 24.71
N VAL A 365 21.86 -1.34 23.44
CA VAL A 365 22.75 -2.39 22.93
C VAL A 365 24.07 -2.42 23.70
N GLU A 366 24.72 -1.28 23.90
CA GLU A 366 25.96 -1.19 24.67
C GLU A 366 25.77 -1.71 26.11
N THR A 367 24.70 -1.28 26.78
CA THR A 367 24.40 -1.72 28.16
C THR A 367 24.10 -3.21 28.21
N ALA A 368 23.32 -3.75 27.26
CA ALA A 368 23.00 -5.16 27.21
C ALA A 368 24.22 -6.02 26.88
N GLN A 369 25.14 -5.52 26.05
CA GLN A 369 26.42 -6.19 25.74
C GLN A 369 27.30 -6.32 26.99
N VAL A 370 27.45 -5.27 27.77
CA VAL A 370 28.18 -5.30 29.04
C VAL A 370 27.50 -6.26 30.02
N GLY A 371 26.17 -6.22 30.13
CA GLY A 371 25.41 -7.14 30.97
C GLY A 371 25.58 -8.61 30.58
N GLN A 372 25.62 -8.89 29.28
CA GLN A 372 25.89 -10.23 28.74
C GLN A 372 27.29 -10.71 29.15
N GLN A 373 28.34 -9.89 28.94
CA GLN A 373 29.72 -10.22 29.30
C GLN A 373 29.86 -10.50 30.81
N GLN A 374 29.21 -9.71 31.65
CA GLN A 374 29.19 -9.90 33.11
C GLN A 374 28.48 -11.20 33.50
N ALA A 375 27.38 -11.53 32.84
CA ALA A 375 26.63 -12.76 33.10
C ALA A 375 27.40 -13.99 32.63
N ASP A 376 28.11 -13.91 31.50
CA ASP A 376 29.01 -14.99 31.01
C ASP A 376 30.09 -15.30 32.05
N GLU A 377 30.75 -14.25 32.56
CA GLU A 377 31.81 -14.41 33.55
C GLU A 377 31.27 -14.89 34.90
N ASN A 378 30.13 -14.37 35.36
CA ASN A 378 29.48 -14.82 36.59
C ASN A 378 29.12 -16.30 36.52
N LEU A 379 28.55 -16.75 35.41
CA LEU A 379 28.23 -18.18 35.20
C LEU A 379 29.47 -19.04 35.20
N ARG A 380 30.54 -18.58 34.52
CA ARG A 380 31.84 -19.30 34.48
C ARG A 380 32.42 -19.48 35.89
N VAL A 381 32.45 -18.39 36.68
CA VAL A 381 32.98 -18.45 38.08
C VAL A 381 32.09 -19.32 38.97
N MET A 382 30.75 -19.15 38.85
CA MET A 382 29.83 -19.91 39.68
C MET A 382 29.89 -21.42 39.39
N ARG A 383 30.07 -21.81 38.12
CA ARG A 383 30.28 -23.18 37.72
C ARG A 383 31.56 -23.78 38.35
N GLN A 384 32.67 -23.03 38.32
CA GLN A 384 33.93 -23.46 38.98
C GLN A 384 33.77 -23.60 40.49
N LYS A 385 33.04 -22.67 41.15
CA LYS A 385 32.76 -22.77 42.58
C LYS A 385 31.91 -24.00 42.91
N TYR A 386 30.90 -24.27 42.10
CA TYR A 386 30.03 -25.44 42.26
C TYR A 386 30.81 -26.75 42.09
N ASP A 387 31.64 -26.85 41.04
CA ASP A 387 32.47 -28.02 40.79
C ASP A 387 33.49 -28.28 41.92
N ASN A 388 33.94 -27.22 42.62
CA ASN A 388 34.82 -27.29 43.80
C ASN A 388 34.08 -27.28 45.15
N GLN A 389 32.74 -27.42 45.15
CA GLN A 389 31.87 -27.46 46.35
C GLN A 389 31.84 -26.15 47.16
N PHE A 390 32.22 -25.02 46.57
CA PHE A 390 32.13 -23.68 47.19
C PHE A 390 30.85 -22.93 46.87
N ALA A 391 29.97 -23.48 46.08
CA ALA A 391 28.63 -22.89 45.76
C ALA A 391 27.57 -23.98 45.78
N THR A 392 26.33 -23.61 46.05
CA THR A 392 25.19 -24.52 46.05
C THR A 392 24.66 -24.72 44.62
N MET A 393 23.83 -25.75 44.44
CA MET A 393 23.09 -25.95 43.17
C MET A 393 22.17 -24.76 42.85
N THR A 394 21.53 -24.20 43.86
CA THR A 394 20.67 -23.00 43.70
C THR A 394 21.45 -21.82 43.16
N ASP A 395 22.66 -21.55 43.70
CA ASP A 395 23.52 -20.45 43.21
C ASP A 395 23.90 -20.65 41.73
N LEU A 396 24.19 -21.89 41.34
CA LEU A 396 24.50 -22.20 39.93
C LEU A 396 23.27 -22.02 39.02
N LEU A 397 22.09 -22.48 39.43
CA LEU A 397 20.84 -22.33 38.67
C LEU A 397 20.43 -20.86 38.55
N ASP A 398 20.66 -20.07 39.59
CA ASP A 398 20.40 -18.60 39.56
C ASP A 398 21.36 -17.90 38.59
N ALA A 399 22.67 -18.22 38.62
CA ALA A 399 23.61 -17.68 37.66
C ALA A 399 23.28 -18.05 36.21
N GLN A 400 22.80 -19.28 35.98
CA GLN A 400 22.33 -19.72 34.65
C GLN A 400 21.09 -18.96 34.21
N SER A 401 20.14 -18.69 35.11
CA SER A 401 18.94 -17.89 34.80
C SER A 401 19.28 -16.45 34.46
N GLN A 402 20.23 -15.83 35.20
CA GLN A 402 20.76 -14.49 34.88
C GLN A 402 21.46 -14.45 33.53
N TRP A 403 22.24 -15.48 33.20
CA TRP A 403 22.89 -15.62 31.91
C TRP A 403 21.88 -15.68 30.77
N GLN A 404 20.85 -16.52 30.89
CA GLN A 404 19.77 -16.63 29.90
C GLN A 404 19.06 -15.30 29.68
N GLN A 405 18.76 -14.56 30.76
CA GLN A 405 18.10 -13.27 30.69
C GLN A 405 19.00 -12.22 30.01
N ALA A 406 20.28 -12.15 30.35
CA ALA A 406 21.23 -11.22 29.79
C ALA A 406 21.43 -11.43 28.27
N HIS A 407 21.54 -12.71 27.82
CA HIS A 407 21.62 -13.05 26.41
C HIS A 407 20.33 -12.72 25.66
N SER A 408 19.16 -12.97 26.26
CA SER A 408 17.87 -12.59 25.69
C SER A 408 17.75 -11.09 25.51
N ASN A 409 18.15 -10.30 26.53
CA ASN A 409 18.13 -8.84 26.49
C ASN A 409 19.08 -8.29 25.41
N TYR A 410 20.24 -8.88 25.21
CA TYR A 410 21.18 -8.46 24.17
C TYR A 410 20.62 -8.71 22.76
N ILE A 411 20.06 -9.90 22.50
CA ILE A 411 19.40 -10.22 21.23
C ILE A 411 18.24 -9.25 20.95
N GLU A 412 17.44 -8.97 21.97
CA GLU A 412 16.31 -8.03 21.86
C GLU A 412 16.77 -6.60 21.57
N ALA A 413 17.78 -6.11 22.30
CA ALA A 413 18.34 -4.78 22.11
C ALA A 413 18.90 -4.58 20.70
N GLN A 414 19.67 -5.55 20.17
CA GLN A 414 20.21 -5.50 18.80
C GLN A 414 19.10 -5.46 17.77
N THR A 415 18.06 -6.28 17.94
CA THR A 415 16.92 -6.33 17.03
C THR A 415 16.14 -5.03 17.03
N GLN A 416 15.86 -4.50 18.22
CA GLN A 416 15.12 -3.25 18.37
C GLN A 416 15.88 -2.06 17.79
N TYR A 417 17.20 -2.03 17.95
CA TYR A 417 18.06 -1.02 17.33
C TYR A 417 17.93 -1.05 15.78
N LYS A 418 17.97 -2.23 15.16
CA LYS A 418 17.82 -2.38 13.71
C LYS A 418 16.44 -1.94 13.21
N ILE A 419 15.40 -2.20 13.98
CA ILE A 419 14.05 -1.72 13.69
C ILE A 419 14.00 -0.18 13.79
N TYR A 420 14.63 0.43 14.79
CA TYR A 420 14.73 1.88 14.93
C TYR A 420 15.52 2.54 13.80
N GLU A 421 16.61 1.90 13.33
CA GLU A 421 17.38 2.34 12.16
C GLU A 421 16.51 2.38 10.90
N THR A 422 15.76 1.32 10.63
CA THR A 422 14.81 1.26 9.52
C THR A 422 13.71 2.32 9.66
N GLU A 423 13.15 2.48 10.84
CA GLU A 423 12.11 3.47 11.10
C GLU A 423 12.59 4.91 10.92
N TYR A 424 13.81 5.23 11.37
CA TYR A 424 14.43 6.52 11.12
C TYR A 424 14.55 6.82 9.62
N LEU A 425 15.01 5.85 8.81
CA LEU A 425 15.09 6.00 7.35
C LEU A 425 13.70 6.17 6.73
N ARG A 426 12.70 5.44 7.23
CA ARG A 426 11.31 5.53 6.76
C ARG A 426 10.72 6.93 7.02
N VAL A 427 10.79 7.42 8.24
CA VAL A 427 10.22 8.73 8.60
C VAL A 427 10.97 9.91 7.97
N ARG A 428 12.19 9.70 7.49
CA ARG A 428 12.94 10.65 6.68
C ARG A 428 12.60 10.61 5.18
N GLY A 429 11.90 9.57 4.72
CA GLY A 429 11.63 9.35 3.30
C GLY A 429 12.82 8.79 2.51
N LEU A 430 13.81 8.18 3.18
CA LEU A 430 15.07 7.69 2.61
C LEU A 430 15.13 6.15 2.47
N LEU A 431 14.08 5.44 2.80
CA LEU A 431 14.03 3.98 2.69
C LEU A 431 13.69 3.57 1.25
N HIS A 432 14.64 2.97 0.52
CA HIS A 432 14.51 2.68 -0.92
C HIS A 432 14.56 1.20 -1.24
#